data_0e696c7f32821a0fb73e82aaaa2f3b81
#
_entry.id   0e696c7f32821a0fb73e82aaaa2f3b81
#
_cell.length_a   1.000
_cell.length_b   1.000
_cell.length_c   1.000
_cell.angle_alpha   90.00
_cell.angle_beta   90.00
_cell.angle_gamma   90.00
#
_symmetry.space_group_name_H-M   'P 1'
#
loop_
_entity.id
_entity.type
_entity.pdbx_description
1 polymer ?
#
loop_
_entity_poly.entity_id
_entity_poly.type
_entity_poly.pdbx_seq_one_letter_code
_entity_poly.pdbx_strand_id
1 'polypeptide(L)'
;GKKYDLQRDEKGVWTGVTEPLVVGFHYYFFWVDGVQVTDPASETFFGCCRQSSGIEVPEGREGDYYRPQQGVAKGQVRSVQYFATSTQAWRRAMVYTPADYEKGKKRYPVLYLQHGMGEDETGWSRQGLMQNIMDNMIAKGEAVPMIVVMESGDLKAPFRGGSRDVEHSTYGASFY
;
A
#
# COMPACT_ATOMS: atom_id res chain seq x y z
N GLY A 1 -9.04 11.86 -12.39
CA GLY A 1 -10.15 10.95 -12.14
C GLY A 1 -11.49 11.64 -12.39
N LYS A 2 -12.55 10.86 -12.56
CA LYS A 2 -13.91 11.36 -12.74
C LYS A 2 -14.45 11.86 -11.39
N LYS A 3 -15.24 12.94 -11.39
CA LYS A 3 -15.91 13.48 -10.21
C LYS A 3 -17.40 13.16 -10.29
N TYR A 4 -17.99 12.90 -9.14
CA TYR A 4 -19.41 12.61 -8.96
C TYR A 4 -19.96 13.51 -7.85
N ASP A 5 -21.03 14.21 -8.12
CA ASP A 5 -21.67 15.08 -7.13
C ASP A 5 -22.49 14.24 -6.14
N LEU A 6 -22.35 14.55 -4.87
CA LEU A 6 -23.16 13.97 -3.80
C LEU A 6 -24.39 14.85 -3.56
N GLN A 7 -25.49 14.22 -3.22
CA GLN A 7 -26.74 14.88 -2.85
C GLN A 7 -27.01 14.69 -1.36
N ARG A 8 -27.39 15.77 -0.69
CA ARG A 8 -27.72 15.77 0.73
C ARG A 8 -29.20 15.50 0.93
N ASP A 9 -29.54 14.55 1.77
CA ASP A 9 -30.91 14.29 2.18
C ASP A 9 -31.37 15.20 3.36
N GLU A 10 -32.64 15.08 3.76
CA GLU A 10 -33.22 15.85 4.87
C GLU A 10 -32.55 15.55 6.23
N LYS A 11 -31.94 14.39 6.37
CA LYS A 11 -31.21 13.97 7.60
C LYS A 11 -29.76 14.43 7.60
N GLY A 12 -29.30 15.06 6.53
CA GLY A 12 -27.93 15.54 6.40
C GLY A 12 -26.94 14.52 5.85
N VAL A 13 -27.42 13.38 5.36
CA VAL A 13 -26.57 12.33 4.77
C VAL A 13 -26.30 12.67 3.29
N TRP A 14 -25.06 12.61 2.90
CA TRP A 14 -24.62 12.84 1.54
C TRP A 14 -24.47 11.50 0.81
N THR A 15 -25.13 11.34 -0.32
CA THR A 15 -25.09 10.12 -1.12
C THR A 15 -24.80 10.42 -2.58
N GLY A 16 -24.17 9.48 -3.25
CA GLY A 16 -23.93 9.52 -4.69
C GLY A 16 -23.74 8.11 -5.22
N VAL A 17 -23.98 7.93 -6.51
CA VAL A 17 -23.76 6.67 -7.20
C VAL A 17 -22.79 6.90 -8.34
N THR A 18 -21.75 6.07 -8.41
CA THR A 18 -20.81 6.07 -9.52
C THR A 18 -21.22 5.05 -10.56
N GLU A 19 -20.63 5.12 -11.74
CA GLU A 19 -20.63 3.97 -12.64
C GLU A 19 -19.90 2.80 -11.98
N PRO A 20 -20.20 1.55 -12.40
CA PRO A 20 -19.46 0.38 -11.95
C PRO A 20 -17.95 0.56 -12.22
N LEU A 21 -17.15 0.36 -11.20
CA LEU A 21 -15.71 0.34 -11.33
C LEU A 21 -15.26 -0.99 -11.92
N VAL A 22 -14.14 -0.99 -12.64
CA VAL A 22 -13.47 -2.22 -13.05
C VAL A 22 -12.92 -2.95 -11.82
N VAL A 23 -12.70 -4.26 -11.91
CA VAL A 23 -12.10 -5.05 -10.84
C VAL A 23 -10.70 -4.54 -10.50
N GLY A 24 -10.30 -4.67 -9.23
CA GLY A 24 -9.01 -4.26 -8.71
C GLY A 24 -9.08 -3.11 -7.70
N PHE A 25 -7.91 -2.65 -7.30
CA PHE A 25 -7.76 -1.60 -6.31
C PHE A 25 -7.88 -0.20 -6.93
N HIS A 26 -8.68 0.68 -6.30
CA HIS A 26 -8.90 2.05 -6.75
C HIS A 26 -8.65 3.05 -5.62
N TYR A 27 -8.00 4.15 -5.94
CA TYR A 27 -7.93 5.31 -5.04
C TYR A 27 -9.14 6.21 -5.23
N TYR A 28 -9.64 6.80 -4.14
CA TYR A 28 -10.69 7.81 -4.18
C TYR A 28 -10.48 8.89 -3.12
N PHE A 29 -11.19 9.99 -3.28
CA PHE A 29 -11.17 11.14 -2.38
C PHE A 29 -12.53 11.79 -2.36
N PHE A 30 -12.84 12.47 -1.27
CA PHE A 30 -13.93 13.42 -1.23
C PHE A 30 -13.45 14.84 -1.47
N TRP A 31 -14.32 15.66 -2.02
CA TRP A 31 -14.14 17.09 -2.10
C TRP A 31 -15.19 17.75 -1.21
N VAL A 32 -14.73 18.42 -0.16
CA VAL A 32 -15.60 19.11 0.82
C VAL A 32 -15.20 20.58 0.75
N ASP A 33 -16.14 21.43 0.35
CA ASP A 33 -15.94 22.90 0.23
C ASP A 33 -14.65 23.28 -0.53
N GLY A 34 -14.38 22.56 -1.62
CA GLY A 34 -13.20 22.80 -2.47
C GLY A 34 -11.91 22.18 -1.97
N VAL A 35 -11.92 21.48 -0.83
CA VAL A 35 -10.76 20.79 -0.27
C VAL A 35 -10.86 19.30 -0.52
N GLN A 36 -9.78 18.71 -0.98
CA GLN A 36 -9.69 17.25 -1.15
C GLN A 36 -9.33 16.58 0.17
N VAL A 37 -10.16 15.66 0.62
CA VAL A 37 -10.01 14.94 1.88
C VAL A 37 -10.08 13.43 1.67
N THR A 38 -9.43 12.68 2.56
CA THR A 38 -9.60 11.23 2.64
C THR A 38 -10.89 10.88 3.37
N ASP A 39 -11.42 9.70 3.11
CA ASP A 39 -12.55 9.14 3.84
C ASP A 39 -12.08 8.71 5.24
N PRO A 40 -12.63 9.27 6.32
CA PRO A 40 -12.24 8.88 7.67
C PRO A 40 -12.69 7.46 8.05
N ALA A 41 -13.62 6.87 7.29
CA ALA A 41 -14.06 5.49 7.49
C ALA A 41 -13.27 4.47 6.67
N SER A 42 -12.38 4.92 5.79
CA SER A 42 -11.51 4.06 4.98
C SER A 42 -10.12 3.95 5.59
N GLU A 43 -9.48 2.82 5.38
CA GLU A 43 -8.03 2.72 5.50
C GLU A 43 -7.36 3.68 4.50
N THR A 44 -6.24 4.28 4.89
CA THR A 44 -5.46 5.14 4.01
C THR A 44 -4.23 4.42 3.48
N PHE A 45 -3.91 4.70 2.22
CA PHE A 45 -2.80 4.12 1.48
C PHE A 45 -1.94 5.25 0.90
N PHE A 46 -0.63 5.09 0.87
CA PHE A 46 0.19 6.05 0.17
C PHE A 46 0.14 5.75 -1.34
N GLY A 47 -0.48 6.66 -2.07
CA GLY A 47 -0.63 6.58 -3.51
C GLY A 47 -0.97 7.94 -4.10
N CYS A 48 -0.74 8.13 -5.39
CA CYS A 48 -0.87 9.44 -6.02
C CYS A 48 -0.05 10.55 -5.32
N CYS A 49 1.12 10.20 -4.78
CA CYS A 49 2.05 11.05 -4.00
C CYS A 49 1.50 11.56 -2.66
N ARG A 50 0.47 10.94 -2.09
CA ARG A 50 -0.16 11.36 -0.82
C ARG A 50 -0.91 10.20 -0.16
N GLN A 51 -1.40 10.44 1.07
CA GLN A 51 -2.37 9.54 1.67
C GLN A 51 -3.69 9.62 0.91
N SER A 52 -4.22 8.48 0.52
CA SER A 52 -5.40 8.30 -0.32
C SER A 52 -6.32 7.27 0.31
N SER A 53 -7.62 7.43 0.17
CA SER A 53 -8.56 6.34 0.47
C SER A 53 -8.51 5.29 -0.63
N GLY A 54 -8.81 4.05 -0.29
CA GLY A 54 -8.79 2.94 -1.23
C GLY A 54 -10.03 2.08 -1.15
N ILE A 55 -10.42 1.54 -2.30
CA ILE A 55 -11.50 0.56 -2.40
C ILE A 55 -11.05 -0.58 -3.32
N GLU A 56 -11.29 -1.80 -2.87
CA GLU A 56 -11.09 -3.00 -3.68
C GLU A 56 -12.41 -3.40 -4.32
N VAL A 57 -12.43 -3.49 -5.66
CA VAL A 57 -13.51 -4.15 -6.39
C VAL A 57 -13.08 -5.58 -6.64
N PRO A 58 -13.67 -6.57 -5.94
CA PRO A 58 -13.16 -7.92 -5.94
C PRO A 58 -13.35 -8.61 -7.30
N GLU A 59 -12.31 -9.28 -7.76
CA GLU A 59 -12.43 -10.25 -8.85
C GLU A 59 -13.21 -11.49 -8.41
N GLY A 60 -13.74 -12.23 -9.36
CA GLY A 60 -14.29 -13.56 -9.14
C GLY A 60 -13.23 -14.57 -8.68
N ARG A 61 -13.32 -15.81 -9.10
CA ARG A 61 -12.33 -16.86 -8.76
C ARG A 61 -10.92 -16.56 -9.27
N GLU A 62 -10.82 -15.75 -10.31
CA GLU A 62 -9.54 -15.29 -10.86
C GLU A 62 -8.72 -14.52 -9.84
N GLY A 63 -9.35 -13.83 -8.89
CA GLY A 63 -8.69 -13.13 -7.79
C GLY A 63 -8.19 -14.02 -6.65
N ASP A 64 -8.35 -15.33 -6.72
CA ASP A 64 -7.90 -16.24 -5.65
C ASP A 64 -6.38 -16.23 -5.46
N TYR A 65 -5.62 -15.78 -6.45
CA TYR A 65 -4.17 -15.68 -6.34
C TYR A 65 -3.70 -14.66 -5.30
N TYR A 66 -4.44 -13.57 -5.07
CA TYR A 66 -4.08 -12.53 -4.10
C TYR A 66 -4.88 -12.57 -2.80
N ARG A 67 -5.95 -13.39 -2.73
CA ARG A 67 -6.73 -13.55 -1.50
C ARG A 67 -6.06 -14.50 -0.52
N PRO A 68 -6.19 -14.27 0.80
CA PRO A 68 -5.71 -15.23 1.77
C PRO A 68 -6.46 -16.55 1.63
N GLN A 69 -5.73 -17.65 1.46
CA GLN A 69 -6.30 -19.00 1.34
C GLN A 69 -6.22 -19.73 2.66
N GLN A 70 -7.27 -20.52 2.99
CA GLN A 70 -7.28 -21.36 4.16
C GLN A 70 -6.27 -22.51 4.01
N GLY A 71 -5.54 -22.81 5.08
CA GLY A 71 -4.53 -23.88 5.08
C GLY A 71 -3.18 -23.50 4.44
N VAL A 72 -3.08 -22.34 3.82
CA VAL A 72 -1.80 -21.84 3.30
C VAL A 72 -1.00 -21.18 4.43
N ALA A 73 0.22 -21.68 4.65
CA ALA A 73 1.14 -21.11 5.62
C ALA A 73 1.51 -19.66 5.24
N LYS A 74 1.46 -18.76 6.23
CA LYS A 74 1.64 -17.32 6.00
C LYS A 74 3.06 -16.88 6.30
N GLY A 75 3.65 -16.16 5.35
CA GLY A 75 4.85 -15.37 5.56
C GLY A 75 4.57 -14.12 6.40
N GLN A 76 5.60 -13.32 6.60
CA GLN A 76 5.51 -12.09 7.38
C GLN A 76 6.05 -10.92 6.59
N VAL A 77 5.39 -9.77 6.69
CA VAL A 77 5.91 -8.49 6.20
C VAL A 77 6.35 -7.67 7.41
N ARG A 78 7.63 -7.27 7.43
CA ARG A 78 8.23 -6.47 8.51
C ARG A 78 8.69 -5.13 7.99
N SER A 79 8.47 -4.09 8.76
CA SER A 79 9.11 -2.80 8.54
C SER A 79 10.51 -2.84 9.12
N VAL A 80 11.52 -2.66 8.27
CA VAL A 80 12.94 -2.69 8.64
C VAL A 80 13.53 -1.30 8.43
N GLN A 81 14.25 -0.81 9.41
CA GLN A 81 14.98 0.44 9.34
C GLN A 81 16.46 0.15 9.11
N TYR A 82 17.07 0.91 8.24
CA TYR A 82 18.50 0.80 7.95
C TYR A 82 19.10 2.15 7.60
N PHE A 83 20.40 2.30 7.81
CA PHE A 83 21.14 3.48 7.39
C PHE A 83 21.68 3.27 5.97
N ALA A 84 21.20 4.06 5.02
CA ALA A 84 21.65 4.03 3.64
C ALA A 84 22.91 4.89 3.47
N THR A 85 24.05 4.27 3.25
CA THR A 85 25.33 4.97 3.08
C THR A 85 25.36 5.83 1.82
N SER A 86 24.66 5.43 0.77
CA SER A 86 24.56 6.18 -0.49
C SER A 86 23.82 7.51 -0.35
N THR A 87 22.81 7.56 0.51
CA THR A 87 22.01 8.78 0.75
C THR A 87 22.37 9.45 2.08
N GLN A 88 23.23 8.84 2.90
CA GLN A 88 23.60 9.31 4.25
C GLN A 88 22.38 9.55 5.15
N ALA A 89 21.36 8.70 5.02
CA ALA A 89 20.07 8.85 5.71
C ALA A 89 19.52 7.52 6.22
N TRP A 90 18.75 7.59 7.30
CA TRP A 90 17.92 6.47 7.74
C TRP A 90 16.77 6.27 6.77
N ARG A 91 16.57 5.02 6.37
CA ARG A 91 15.50 4.63 5.45
C ARG A 91 14.70 3.47 6.03
N ARG A 92 13.56 3.21 5.42
CA ARG A 92 12.66 2.11 5.76
C ARG A 92 12.43 1.25 4.53
N ALA A 93 12.42 -0.06 4.73
CA ALA A 93 11.99 -1.04 3.75
C ALA A 93 10.91 -1.93 4.35
N MET A 94 9.98 -2.41 3.53
CA MET A 94 9.09 -3.50 3.88
C MET A 94 9.72 -4.79 3.37
N VAL A 95 9.88 -5.78 4.26
CA VAL A 95 10.55 -7.03 3.93
C VAL A 95 9.60 -8.19 4.20
N TYR A 96 9.26 -8.92 3.15
CA TYR A 96 8.54 -10.18 3.27
C TYR A 96 9.52 -11.33 3.46
N THR A 97 9.19 -12.21 4.39
CA THR A 97 9.89 -13.47 4.61
C THR A 97 8.90 -14.64 4.55
N PRO A 98 9.24 -15.79 3.90
CA PRO A 98 8.31 -16.92 3.79
C PRO A 98 8.06 -17.57 5.15
N ALA A 99 6.99 -18.35 5.26
CA ALA A 99 6.48 -18.93 6.51
C ALA A 99 7.49 -19.80 7.30
N ASP A 100 8.48 -20.37 6.64
CA ASP A 100 9.52 -21.21 7.26
C ASP A 100 10.84 -20.46 7.54
N TYR A 101 10.87 -19.16 7.31
CA TYR A 101 12.09 -18.35 7.43
C TYR A 101 12.74 -18.47 8.82
N GLU A 102 11.95 -18.41 9.88
CA GLU A 102 12.45 -18.46 11.27
C GLU A 102 12.80 -19.88 11.76
N LYS A 103 12.40 -20.90 10.99
CA LYS A 103 12.52 -22.31 11.44
C LYS A 103 13.85 -22.96 11.10
N GLY A 104 14.68 -22.30 10.32
CA GLY A 104 15.87 -22.96 9.80
C GLY A 104 17.02 -22.03 9.43
N LYS A 105 18.07 -22.66 8.89
CA LYS A 105 19.28 -21.99 8.42
C LYS A 105 19.33 -21.92 6.88
N LYS A 106 18.18 -22.05 6.22
CA LYS A 106 18.10 -21.98 4.76
C LYS A 106 18.52 -20.60 4.28
N ARG A 107 19.18 -20.58 3.14
CA ARG A 107 19.40 -19.34 2.37
C ARG A 107 18.29 -19.19 1.33
N TYR A 108 17.77 -18.00 1.21
CA TYR A 108 16.69 -17.68 0.28
C TYR A 108 17.20 -16.74 -0.79
N PRO A 109 16.76 -16.86 -2.04
CA PRO A 109 16.93 -15.82 -3.03
C PRO A 109 16.20 -14.55 -2.58
N VAL A 110 16.63 -13.39 -3.07
CA VAL A 110 16.05 -12.10 -2.74
C VAL A 110 15.53 -11.45 -4.01
N LEU A 111 14.26 -11.04 -3.95
CA LEU A 111 13.62 -10.20 -4.95
C LEU A 111 13.56 -8.77 -4.41
N TYR A 112 14.10 -7.82 -5.17
CA TYR A 112 13.90 -6.39 -4.93
C TYR A 112 12.73 -5.92 -5.77
N LEU A 113 11.65 -5.50 -5.12
CA LEU A 113 10.38 -5.16 -5.77
C LEU A 113 10.11 -3.67 -5.62
N GLN A 114 10.22 -2.95 -6.74
CA GLN A 114 10.02 -1.51 -6.78
C GLN A 114 8.55 -1.17 -6.94
N HIS A 115 8.08 -0.18 -6.18
CA HIS A 115 6.72 0.35 -6.28
C HIS A 115 6.49 1.19 -7.56
N GLY A 116 5.23 1.48 -7.86
CA GLY A 116 4.82 2.37 -8.96
C GLY A 116 5.09 3.85 -8.65
N MET A 117 5.06 4.68 -9.70
CA MET A 117 5.19 6.13 -9.54
C MET A 117 4.07 6.68 -8.65
N GLY A 118 4.45 7.50 -7.67
CA GLY A 118 3.50 8.10 -6.72
C GLY A 118 3.13 7.22 -5.53
N GLU A 119 3.76 6.06 -5.38
CA GLU A 119 3.63 5.16 -4.23
C GLU A 119 4.90 5.18 -3.37
N ASP A 120 4.98 4.32 -2.38
CA ASP A 120 6.14 4.13 -1.52
C ASP A 120 6.38 2.63 -1.24
N GLU A 121 7.31 2.32 -0.34
CA GLU A 121 7.67 0.95 0.03
C GLU A 121 6.50 0.10 0.56
N THR A 122 5.36 0.71 0.90
CA THR A 122 4.19 0.00 1.40
C THR A 122 3.25 -0.48 0.30
N GLY A 123 3.35 0.07 -0.92
CA GLY A 123 2.40 -0.15 -2.02
C GLY A 123 2.16 -1.62 -2.34
N TRP A 124 3.23 -2.38 -2.55
CA TRP A 124 3.10 -3.80 -2.88
C TRP A 124 2.51 -4.65 -1.76
N SER A 125 2.78 -4.30 -0.50
CA SER A 125 2.25 -5.06 0.63
C SER A 125 0.81 -4.69 0.98
N ARG A 126 0.42 -3.42 0.85
CA ARG A 126 -0.89 -2.93 1.27
C ARG A 126 -1.91 -2.94 0.13
N GLN A 127 -1.60 -2.30 -1.00
CA GLN A 127 -2.48 -2.26 -2.16
C GLN A 127 -2.37 -3.53 -2.99
N GLY A 128 -1.14 -4.02 -3.21
CA GLY A 128 -0.86 -5.18 -4.07
C GLY A 128 -1.03 -6.54 -3.40
N LEU A 129 -1.19 -6.59 -2.07
CA LEU A 129 -1.32 -7.83 -1.30
C LEU A 129 -0.26 -8.89 -1.64
N MET A 130 0.96 -8.44 -1.98
CA MET A 130 2.06 -9.26 -2.47
C MET A 130 2.35 -10.46 -1.57
N GLN A 131 2.23 -10.31 -0.25
CA GLN A 131 2.44 -11.39 0.70
C GLN A 131 1.47 -12.57 0.49
N ASN A 132 0.20 -12.28 0.16
CA ASN A 132 -0.78 -13.33 -0.13
C ASN A 132 -0.45 -14.03 -1.45
N ILE A 133 -0.02 -13.27 -2.45
CA ILE A 133 0.41 -13.81 -3.76
C ILE A 133 1.58 -14.77 -3.55
N MET A 134 2.61 -14.33 -2.82
CA MET A 134 3.78 -15.16 -2.53
C MET A 134 3.43 -16.41 -1.75
N ASP A 135 2.63 -16.28 -0.68
CA ASP A 135 2.20 -17.41 0.13
C ASP A 135 1.45 -18.46 -0.71
N ASN A 136 0.51 -18.01 -1.54
CA ASN A 136 -0.30 -18.87 -2.39
C ASN A 136 0.55 -19.57 -3.47
N MET A 137 1.45 -18.84 -4.14
CA MET A 137 2.32 -19.39 -5.17
C MET A 137 3.33 -20.38 -4.58
N ILE A 138 3.91 -20.09 -3.42
CA ILE A 138 4.84 -21.00 -2.72
C ILE A 138 4.11 -22.29 -2.33
N ALA A 139 2.88 -22.17 -1.78
CA ALA A 139 2.09 -23.33 -1.39
C ALA A 139 1.70 -24.23 -2.57
N LYS A 140 1.50 -23.64 -3.76
CA LYS A 140 1.23 -24.38 -5.00
C LYS A 140 2.50 -24.94 -5.68
N GLY A 141 3.69 -24.56 -5.21
CA GLY A 141 4.95 -24.89 -5.89
C GLY A 141 5.22 -24.09 -7.17
N GLU A 142 4.48 -23.01 -7.41
CA GLU A 142 4.62 -22.11 -8.55
C GLU A 142 5.72 -21.06 -8.34
N ALA A 143 6.13 -20.84 -7.10
CA ALA A 143 7.27 -19.99 -6.75
C ALA A 143 8.16 -20.68 -5.72
N VAL A 144 9.47 -20.42 -5.81
CA VAL A 144 10.39 -20.82 -4.76
C VAL A 144 10.24 -19.89 -3.56
N PRO A 145 10.37 -20.38 -2.32
CA PRO A 145 10.41 -19.49 -1.16
C PRO A 145 11.55 -18.48 -1.29
N MET A 146 11.22 -17.19 -1.14
CA MET A 146 12.17 -16.10 -1.30
C MET A 146 11.89 -14.97 -0.32
N ILE A 147 12.88 -14.12 -0.07
CA ILE A 147 12.73 -12.86 0.61
C ILE A 147 12.32 -11.82 -0.44
N VAL A 148 11.35 -10.96 -0.14
CA VAL A 148 11.03 -9.82 -1.00
C VAL A 148 11.30 -8.53 -0.25
N VAL A 149 12.14 -7.68 -0.83
CA VAL A 149 12.51 -6.38 -0.28
C VAL A 149 11.79 -5.30 -1.11
N MET A 150 10.95 -4.54 -0.46
CA MET A 150 10.21 -3.43 -1.05
C MET A 150 10.74 -2.14 -0.42
N GLU A 151 11.27 -1.28 -1.23
CA GLU A 151 11.92 -0.05 -0.80
C GLU A 151 11.34 1.15 -1.55
N SER A 152 11.40 2.33 -0.93
CA SER A 152 11.03 3.55 -1.64
C SER A 152 12.10 3.92 -2.65
N GLY A 153 11.71 4.10 -3.91
CA GLY A 153 12.56 4.63 -4.96
C GLY A 153 12.86 6.13 -4.81
N ASP A 154 12.18 6.78 -3.88
CA ASP A 154 12.41 8.18 -3.59
C ASP A 154 13.56 8.36 -2.60
N LEU A 155 14.69 8.89 -3.10
CA LEU A 155 15.87 9.12 -2.29
C LEU A 155 15.68 10.11 -1.14
N LYS A 156 14.67 10.96 -1.23
CA LYS A 156 14.31 11.96 -0.21
C LYS A 156 13.12 11.53 0.65
N ALA A 157 12.64 10.28 0.50
CA ALA A 157 11.51 9.80 1.29
C ALA A 157 11.84 9.91 2.79
N PRO A 158 10.94 10.54 3.59
CA PRO A 158 11.18 10.70 5.01
C PRO A 158 11.08 9.34 5.71
N PHE A 159 11.95 9.16 6.68
CA PHE A 159 12.03 7.94 7.48
C PHE A 159 10.71 7.55 8.18
N ARG A 160 9.89 8.52 8.57
CA ARG A 160 8.63 8.29 9.30
C ARG A 160 7.37 8.38 8.44
N GLY A 161 7.50 8.68 7.16
CA GLY A 161 6.38 9.17 6.36
C GLY A 161 5.99 10.59 6.77
N GLY A 162 5.27 11.29 5.93
CA GLY A 162 4.87 12.67 6.15
C GLY A 162 5.42 13.62 5.09
N SER A 163 5.33 14.91 5.34
CA SER A 163 5.84 15.92 4.42
C SER A 163 7.36 15.79 4.27
N ARG A 164 7.83 15.74 3.03
CA ARG A 164 9.26 15.62 2.69
C ARG A 164 10.04 16.87 3.03
N ASP A 165 9.33 17.97 3.05
CA ASP A 165 9.94 19.29 3.20
C ASP A 165 8.93 20.21 3.89
N VAL A 166 9.14 20.40 5.19
CA VAL A 166 8.27 21.26 6.01
C VAL A 166 8.40 22.72 5.57
N GLU A 167 9.59 23.10 5.05
CA GLU A 167 9.86 24.47 4.60
C GLU A 167 9.16 24.81 3.27
N HIS A 168 8.86 23.78 2.46
CA HIS A 168 8.19 23.91 1.15
C HIS A 168 6.76 23.39 1.15
N SER A 169 6.21 23.04 2.32
CA SER A 169 4.79 22.69 2.43
C SER A 169 3.95 23.90 2.09
N THR A 170 3.27 23.85 0.95
CA THR A 170 2.29 24.89 0.53
C THR A 170 1.02 24.88 1.38
N TYR A 171 0.87 23.91 2.26
CA TYR A 171 -0.20 23.84 3.24
C TYR A 171 0.37 24.33 4.56
N GLY A 172 -0.13 25.46 5.06
CA GLY A 172 0.22 25.96 6.37
C GLY A 172 -0.01 24.88 7.42
N ALA A 173 1.07 24.24 7.89
CA ALA A 173 1.01 23.29 8.97
C ALA A 173 0.95 24.07 10.28
N SER A 174 -0.19 24.03 10.97
CA SER A 174 -0.24 24.38 12.39
C SER A 174 0.11 23.11 13.19
N PHE A 175 1.22 23.16 13.89
CA PHE A 175 1.57 22.12 14.87
C PHE A 175 0.88 22.47 16.20
N TYR A 176 0.13 21.52 16.75
CA TYR A 176 -0.43 21.59 18.10
C TYR A 176 0.39 20.68 19.03
#